data_f3c55fd621cecf387d58d226ee8c9096
#
_entry.id   f3c55fd621cecf387d58d226ee8c9096
#
_cell.length_a   1.000
_cell.length_b   1.000
_cell.length_c   1.000
_cell.angle_alpha   90.00
_cell.angle_beta   90.00
_cell.angle_gamma   90.00
#
_symmetry.space_group_name_H-M   'P 1'
#
loop_
_entity.id
_entity.type
_entity.pdbx_description
1 polymer ?
#
loop_
_entity_poly.entity_id
_entity_poly.type
_entity_poly.pdbx_seq_one_letter_code
_entity_poly.pdbx_strand_id
1 'polypeptide(L)'
;MKTLRMACMAGVLCMMTGAAMVAQSRPLPMSDKVNVNLLLSGVHTGGGKLMASAVDPKDSKHTVYAMVDPTADELQAVVLENVPVGMCDIYVFQDLNGNKKLDRNADGVPTEPCYMKQKVRVADHGVLLKARLVNPAEMMGK
;
A
#
# COMPACT_ATOMS: atom_id res chain seq x y z
N MET A 1 -49.22 13.30 -46.03
CA MET A 1 -49.22 12.53 -45.26
C MET A 1 -48.04 11.91 -45.00
N LYS A 2 -47.51 11.60 -45.55
CA LYS A 2 -46.44 10.90 -45.46
C LYS A 2 -45.26 11.52 -44.94
N THR A 3 -45.03 12.50 -45.13
CA THR A 3 -43.82 13.05 -44.88
C THR A 3 -43.47 13.37 -43.52
N LEU A 4 -44.34 13.77 -42.86
CA LEU A 4 -44.02 14.20 -41.60
C LEU A 4 -43.31 13.28 -40.79
N ARG A 5 -43.54 12.19 -41.02
CA ARG A 5 -42.99 11.29 -40.16
C ARG A 5 -41.59 11.41 -40.08
N MET A 6 -41.01 11.61 -41.07
CA MET A 6 -39.67 11.54 -41.05
C MET A 6 -39.06 12.49 -40.17
N ALA A 7 -39.61 13.52 -40.02
CA ALA A 7 -39.00 14.52 -39.23
C ALA A 7 -38.79 14.06 -37.85
N CYS A 8 -39.63 13.29 -37.46
CA CYS A 8 -39.58 12.88 -36.14
C CYS A 8 -38.39 12.10 -35.84
N MET A 9 -38.09 11.28 -36.71
CA MET A 9 -37.05 10.46 -36.38
C MET A 9 -35.83 11.17 -36.26
N ALA A 10 -35.66 12.12 -36.97
CA ALA A 10 -34.41 12.79 -36.91
C ALA A 10 -34.16 13.32 -35.54
N GLY A 11 -35.13 13.82 -34.97
CA GLY A 11 -34.91 14.40 -33.70
C GLY A 11 -34.49 13.43 -32.68
N VAL A 12 -34.97 12.31 -32.83
CA VAL A 12 -34.71 11.35 -31.85
C VAL A 12 -33.29 10.97 -31.76
N LEU A 13 -32.67 10.86 -32.85
CA LEU A 13 -31.33 10.42 -32.81
C LEU A 13 -30.45 11.31 -32.06
N CYS A 14 -30.66 12.52 -32.18
CA CYS A 14 -29.75 13.41 -31.56
C CYS A 14 -29.74 13.30 -30.09
N MET A 15 -30.83 13.06 -29.55
CA MET A 15 -30.85 13.04 -28.16
C MET A 15 -30.07 11.96 -27.57
N MET A 16 -30.09 10.87 -28.13
CA MET A 16 -29.47 9.81 -27.54
C MET A 16 -28.03 10.02 -27.38
N THR A 17 -27.47 10.59 -28.35
CA THR A 17 -26.05 10.73 -28.30
C THR A 17 -25.63 11.64 -27.18
N GLY A 18 -26.36 12.67 -27.01
CA GLY A 18 -25.96 13.59 -25.98
C GLY A 18 -26.06 12.98 -24.61
N ALA A 19 -27.05 12.25 -24.39
CA ALA A 19 -27.21 11.65 -23.09
C ALA A 19 -26.10 10.68 -22.79
N ALA A 20 -25.71 9.94 -23.75
CA ALA A 20 -24.69 8.96 -23.52
C ALA A 20 -23.38 9.60 -23.11
N MET A 21 -23.08 10.71 -23.68
CA MET A 21 -21.82 11.34 -23.35
C MET A 21 -21.80 11.88 -21.96
N VAL A 22 -22.87 12.37 -21.49
CA VAL A 22 -22.92 12.90 -20.16
C VAL A 22 -22.63 11.84 -19.12
N ALA A 23 -23.06 10.64 -19.37
CA ALA A 23 -22.85 9.57 -18.43
C ALA A 23 -21.37 9.27 -18.23
N GLN A 24 -20.56 9.57 -19.20
CA GLN A 24 -19.15 9.29 -19.10
C GLN A 24 -18.40 10.26 -18.19
N SER A 25 -19.02 11.34 -17.84
CA SER A 25 -18.38 12.31 -16.97
C SER A 25 -18.47 11.97 -15.50
N ARG A 26 -19.06 10.87 -15.13
CA ARG A 26 -19.14 10.47 -13.74
C ARG A 26 -17.76 10.18 -13.20
N PRO A 27 -17.43 10.67 -12.03
CA PRO A 27 -16.18 10.31 -11.42
C PRO A 27 -16.16 8.81 -11.12
N LEU A 28 -15.02 8.20 -11.32
CA LEU A 28 -14.86 6.79 -10.99
C LEU A 28 -14.99 6.64 -9.48
N PRO A 29 -15.55 5.55 -9.01
CA PRO A 29 -15.60 5.31 -7.58
C PRO A 29 -14.19 5.22 -7.03
N MET A 30 -13.91 6.01 -6.01
CA MET A 30 -12.61 5.96 -5.36
C MET A 30 -12.54 4.69 -4.53
N SER A 31 -11.44 4.00 -4.63
CA SER A 31 -11.23 2.82 -3.80
C SER A 31 -10.89 3.27 -2.38
N ASP A 32 -11.58 2.70 -1.41
CA ASP A 32 -11.28 2.96 -0.01
C ASP A 32 -10.00 2.21 0.42
N LYS A 33 -9.46 1.39 -0.46
CA LYS A 33 -8.26 0.60 -0.20
C LYS A 33 -7.30 0.74 -1.36
N VAL A 34 -6.04 0.92 -1.03
CA VAL A 34 -4.98 1.14 -2.02
C VAL A 34 -3.73 0.36 -1.64
N ASN A 35 -2.75 0.35 -2.52
CA ASN A 35 -1.49 -0.31 -2.24
C ASN A 35 -0.49 0.67 -1.65
N VAL A 36 0.23 0.22 -0.63
CA VAL A 36 1.37 0.94 -0.07
C VAL A 36 2.63 0.22 -0.53
N ASN A 37 3.44 0.93 -1.31
CA ASN A 37 4.67 0.38 -1.85
C ASN A 37 5.84 0.80 -0.97
N LEU A 38 6.60 -0.18 -0.51
CA LEU A 38 7.77 0.06 0.32
C LEU A 38 9.02 -0.27 -0.49
N LEU A 39 9.95 0.65 -0.54
CA LEU A 39 11.24 0.43 -1.16
C LEU A 39 12.29 0.43 -0.04
N LEU A 40 12.81 -0.74 0.25
CA LEU A 40 13.63 -0.98 1.42
C LEU A 40 15.10 -1.11 1.06
N SER A 41 15.95 -0.48 1.84
CA SER A 41 17.40 -0.64 1.78
C SER A 41 17.90 -1.18 3.12
N GLY A 42 19.16 -1.60 3.19
CA GLY A 42 19.72 -2.16 4.41
C GLY A 42 19.24 -3.56 4.73
N VAL A 43 18.75 -4.27 3.76
CA VAL A 43 18.29 -5.65 3.92
C VAL A 43 19.50 -6.58 3.88
N HIS A 44 19.56 -7.52 4.82
CA HIS A 44 20.65 -8.50 4.82
C HIS A 44 20.42 -9.55 3.74
N THR A 45 21.32 -9.64 2.79
CA THR A 45 21.24 -10.65 1.74
C THR A 45 21.51 -12.02 2.36
N GLY A 46 20.72 -13.01 1.97
CA GLY A 46 20.80 -14.34 2.55
C GLY A 46 20.16 -14.45 3.94
N GLY A 47 19.53 -13.38 4.42
CA GLY A 47 18.78 -13.40 5.66
C GLY A 47 17.38 -13.92 5.48
N GLY A 48 16.60 -13.85 6.53
CA GLY A 48 15.21 -14.31 6.52
C GLY A 48 14.25 -13.37 5.81
N LYS A 49 12.98 -13.70 5.90
CA LYS A 49 11.94 -12.98 5.18
C LYS A 49 11.76 -11.54 5.65
N LEU A 50 11.39 -10.69 4.71
CA LEU A 50 10.97 -9.33 5.01
C LEU A 50 9.49 -9.37 5.39
N MET A 51 9.17 -8.83 6.54
CA MET A 51 7.81 -8.75 7.03
C MET A 51 7.41 -7.30 7.19
N ALA A 52 6.28 -6.93 6.62
CA ALA A 52 5.76 -5.58 6.70
C ALA A 52 4.32 -5.59 7.17
N SER A 53 3.92 -4.55 7.87
CA SER A 53 2.53 -4.39 8.28
C SER A 53 2.12 -2.93 8.26
N ALA A 54 0.86 -2.71 7.92
CA ALA A 54 0.20 -1.41 8.04
C ALA A 54 -0.91 -1.57 9.07
N VAL A 55 -0.79 -0.86 10.17
CA VAL A 55 -1.72 -0.96 11.30
C VAL A 55 -2.56 0.30 11.38
N ASP A 56 -3.87 0.12 11.49
CA ASP A 56 -4.75 1.25 11.75
C ASP A 56 -4.61 1.61 13.25
N PRO A 57 -4.18 2.83 13.57
CA PRO A 57 -3.99 3.21 14.97
C PRO A 57 -5.27 3.23 15.78
N LYS A 58 -6.42 3.28 15.12
CA LYS A 58 -7.72 3.27 15.80
C LYS A 58 -8.28 1.87 15.94
N ASP A 59 -7.92 0.96 15.04
CA ASP A 59 -8.45 -0.39 15.04
C ASP A 59 -7.39 -1.38 14.53
N SER A 60 -6.66 -1.95 15.46
CA SER A 60 -5.59 -2.89 15.14
C SER A 60 -6.09 -4.17 14.46
N LYS A 61 -7.39 -4.42 14.45
CA LYS A 61 -7.95 -5.58 13.74
C LYS A 61 -7.84 -5.39 12.23
N HIS A 62 -7.74 -4.15 11.78
CA HIS A 62 -7.57 -3.85 10.38
C HIS A 62 -6.08 -3.71 10.02
N THR A 63 -5.30 -4.71 10.37
CA THR A 63 -3.88 -4.74 10.03
C THR A 63 -3.67 -5.50 8.73
N VAL A 64 -2.92 -4.90 7.83
CA VAL A 64 -2.54 -5.52 6.56
C VAL A 64 -1.10 -5.99 6.67
N TYR A 65 -0.83 -7.20 6.25
CA TYR A 65 0.50 -7.81 6.33
C TYR A 65 1.02 -8.17 4.94
N ALA A 66 2.33 -8.12 4.79
CA ALA A 66 3.02 -8.64 3.62
C ALA A 66 4.28 -9.37 4.07
N MET A 67 4.61 -10.44 3.39
CA MET A 67 5.80 -11.24 3.66
C MET A 67 6.48 -11.55 2.33
N VAL A 68 7.75 -11.24 2.21
CA VAL A 68 8.50 -11.37 0.96
C VAL A 68 9.86 -11.97 1.24
N ASP A 69 10.34 -12.84 0.36
CA ASP A 69 11.70 -13.32 0.43
C ASP A 69 12.63 -12.25 -0.14
N PRO A 70 13.73 -11.91 0.55
CA PRO A 70 14.65 -10.91 0.03
C PRO A 70 15.40 -11.45 -1.19
N THR A 71 15.72 -10.55 -2.11
CA THR A 71 16.51 -10.85 -3.28
C THR A 71 17.95 -10.39 -3.08
N ALA A 72 18.80 -10.54 -4.07
CA ALA A 72 20.18 -10.06 -4.01
C ALA A 72 20.30 -8.57 -4.31
N ASP A 73 19.20 -7.91 -4.64
CA ASP A 73 19.22 -6.49 -5.00
C ASP A 73 19.46 -5.60 -3.78
N GLU A 74 20.10 -4.47 -4.01
CA GLU A 74 20.34 -3.50 -2.96
C GLU A 74 19.05 -2.91 -2.42
N LEU A 75 18.07 -2.72 -3.29
CA LEU A 75 16.75 -2.24 -2.93
C LEU A 75 15.73 -3.35 -3.06
N GLN A 76 14.91 -3.50 -2.05
CA GLN A 76 13.86 -4.53 -2.01
C GLN A 76 12.50 -3.88 -2.04
N ALA A 77 11.63 -4.35 -2.91
CA ALA A 77 10.26 -3.84 -3.01
C ALA A 77 9.30 -4.75 -2.24
N VAL A 78 8.48 -4.15 -1.39
CA VAL A 78 7.41 -4.85 -0.67
C VAL A 78 6.13 -4.07 -0.89
N VAL A 79 5.05 -4.76 -1.22
CA VAL A 79 3.75 -4.14 -1.44
C VAL A 79 2.78 -4.60 -0.37
N LEU A 80 2.20 -3.65 0.34
CA LEU A 80 1.08 -3.91 1.23
C LEU A 80 -0.19 -3.64 0.43
N GLU A 81 -0.94 -4.68 0.15
CA GLU A 81 -2.14 -4.59 -0.68
C GLU A 81 -3.39 -4.33 0.13
N ASN A 82 -4.31 -3.60 -0.45
CA ASN A 82 -5.61 -3.33 0.17
C ASN A 82 -5.53 -2.62 1.52
N VAL A 83 -4.64 -1.67 1.64
CA VAL A 83 -4.52 -0.84 2.84
C VAL A 83 -5.61 0.23 2.80
N PRO A 84 -6.37 0.40 3.88
CA PRO A 84 -7.38 1.45 3.92
C PRO A 84 -6.77 2.84 3.77
N VAL A 85 -7.47 3.70 3.05
CA VAL A 85 -7.07 5.10 2.91
C VAL A 85 -7.22 5.79 4.27
N GLY A 86 -6.26 6.61 4.62
CA GLY A 86 -6.25 7.32 5.91
C GLY A 86 -4.90 7.21 6.58
N MET A 87 -4.90 7.36 7.90
CA MET A 87 -3.64 7.29 8.67
C MET A 87 -3.35 5.85 9.09
N CYS A 88 -2.12 5.43 8.95
CA CYS A 88 -1.69 4.13 9.44
C CYS A 88 -0.26 4.18 9.96
N ASP A 89 0.11 3.18 10.75
CA ASP A 89 1.48 3.01 11.22
C ASP A 89 2.09 1.87 10.42
N ILE A 90 3.29 2.09 9.92
CA ILE A 90 4.01 1.12 9.10
C ILE A 90 5.15 0.53 9.91
N TYR A 91 5.21 -0.79 9.97
CA TYR A 91 6.26 -1.54 10.63
C TYR A 91 6.87 -2.51 9.63
N VAL A 92 8.18 -2.56 9.57
CA VAL A 92 8.90 -3.50 8.70
C VAL A 92 10.05 -4.08 9.47
N PHE A 93 10.29 -5.36 9.34
CA PHE A 93 11.50 -5.99 9.89
C PHE A 93 11.91 -7.18 9.03
N GLN A 94 13.18 -7.55 9.15
CA GLN A 94 13.70 -8.74 8.51
C GLN A 94 13.82 -9.83 9.57
N ASP A 95 13.06 -10.92 9.40
CA ASP A 95 13.02 -12.03 10.34
C ASP A 95 14.20 -12.96 10.06
N LEU A 96 15.29 -12.74 10.79
CA LEU A 96 16.53 -13.48 10.54
C LEU A 96 16.49 -14.92 11.06
N ASN A 97 15.69 -15.19 12.06
CA ASN A 97 15.62 -16.53 12.67
C ASN A 97 14.37 -17.35 12.30
N GLY A 98 13.47 -16.80 11.52
CA GLY A 98 12.29 -17.53 11.04
C GLY A 98 11.16 -17.70 12.05
N ASN A 99 11.16 -16.94 13.15
CA ASN A 99 10.13 -17.08 14.18
C ASN A 99 8.90 -16.21 13.94
N LYS A 100 8.91 -15.38 12.88
CA LYS A 100 7.82 -14.47 12.49
C LYS A 100 7.51 -13.39 13.52
N LYS A 101 8.48 -13.05 14.36
CA LYS A 101 8.37 -12.02 15.38
C LYS A 101 9.60 -11.14 15.35
N LEU A 102 9.42 -9.87 15.67
CA LEU A 102 10.56 -8.97 15.86
C LEU A 102 11.16 -9.26 17.23
N ASP A 103 12.35 -9.85 17.24
CA ASP A 103 13.03 -10.19 18.48
C ASP A 103 13.64 -8.97 19.13
N ARG A 104 13.67 -8.99 20.45
CA ARG A 104 14.23 -7.91 21.26
C ARG A 104 15.16 -8.49 22.32
N ASN A 105 16.15 -7.70 22.72
CA ASN A 105 17.03 -8.09 23.80
C ASN A 105 16.39 -7.80 25.16
N ALA A 106 17.13 -8.04 26.24
CA ALA A 106 16.61 -7.85 27.60
C ALA A 106 16.18 -6.40 27.88
N ASP A 107 16.76 -5.43 27.17
CA ASP A 107 16.42 -4.02 27.33
C ASP A 107 15.26 -3.59 26.43
N GLY A 108 14.65 -4.52 25.72
CA GLY A 108 13.54 -4.23 24.81
C GLY A 108 13.95 -3.66 23.46
N VAL A 109 15.22 -3.66 23.14
CA VAL A 109 15.75 -3.12 21.88
C VAL A 109 15.67 -4.19 20.79
N PRO A 110 15.15 -3.88 19.61
CA PRO A 110 15.11 -4.85 18.52
C PRO A 110 16.50 -5.34 18.13
N THR A 111 16.62 -6.64 17.91
CA THR A 111 17.87 -7.29 17.52
C THR A 111 17.91 -7.68 16.07
N GLU A 112 16.86 -7.39 15.33
CA GLU A 112 16.76 -7.63 13.90
C GLU A 112 16.63 -6.32 13.15
N PRO A 113 17.04 -6.26 11.86
CA PRO A 113 16.85 -5.05 11.07
C PRO A 113 15.38 -4.67 11.00
N CYS A 114 15.05 -3.45 11.33
CA CYS A 114 13.66 -2.99 11.35
C CYS A 114 13.52 -1.52 10.97
N TYR A 115 12.29 -1.15 10.67
CA TYR A 115 11.90 0.22 10.36
C TYR A 115 10.49 0.44 10.90
N MET A 116 10.25 1.60 11.46
CA MET A 116 8.93 1.98 11.93
C MET A 116 8.65 3.43 11.57
N LYS A 117 7.48 3.69 11.05
CA LYS A 117 7.01 5.04 10.82
C LYS A 117 5.53 5.13 11.19
N GLN A 118 5.24 6.02 12.11
CA GLN A 118 3.87 6.25 12.57
C GLN A 118 3.22 7.39 11.82
N LYS A 119 1.90 7.41 11.82
CA LYS A 119 1.09 8.47 11.22
C LYS A 119 1.40 8.70 9.74
N VAL A 120 1.50 7.61 9.00
CA VAL A 120 1.66 7.67 7.56
C VAL A 120 0.30 7.92 6.93
N ARG A 121 0.22 8.95 6.11
CA ARG A 121 -1.02 9.23 5.40
C ARG A 121 -1.08 8.43 4.11
N VAL A 122 -2.05 7.55 4.00
CA VAL A 122 -2.29 6.75 2.81
C VAL A 122 -3.34 7.47 1.98
N ALA A 123 -2.92 7.98 0.83
CA ALA A 123 -3.80 8.69 -0.08
C ALA A 123 -4.55 7.73 -1.01
N ASP A 124 -5.57 8.22 -1.65
CA ASP A 124 -6.42 7.44 -2.56
C ASP A 124 -5.70 6.87 -3.78
N HIS A 125 -4.54 7.42 -4.10
CA HIS A 125 -3.70 6.94 -5.20
C HIS A 125 -2.54 6.06 -4.70
N GLY A 126 -2.55 5.69 -3.42
CA GLY A 126 -1.49 4.89 -2.82
C GLY A 126 -0.33 5.74 -2.30
N VAL A 127 0.68 5.07 -1.81
CA VAL A 127 1.86 5.71 -1.24
C VAL A 127 3.11 4.92 -1.62
N LEU A 128 4.19 5.63 -1.90
CA LEU A 128 5.51 5.03 -2.02
C LEU A 128 6.38 5.53 -0.87
N LEU A 129 6.85 4.62 -0.05
CA LEU A 129 7.74 4.92 1.06
C LEU A 129 9.11 4.32 0.81
N LYS A 130 10.15 5.15 0.96
CA LYS A 130 11.51 4.67 0.96
C LYS A 130 11.95 4.54 2.40
N ALA A 131 12.48 3.39 2.76
CA ALA A 131 12.87 3.11 4.13
C ALA A 131 14.19 2.37 4.17
N ARG A 132 14.94 2.59 5.22
CA ARG A 132 16.19 1.87 5.46
C ARG A 132 16.01 1.05 6.74
N LEU A 133 16.26 -0.25 6.62
CA LEU A 133 16.26 -1.11 7.79
C LEU A 133 17.55 -0.92 8.55
N VAL A 134 17.44 -0.81 9.85
CA VAL A 134 18.60 -0.70 10.73
C VAL A 134 18.41 -1.67 11.90
N ASN A 135 19.52 -2.22 12.40
CA ASN A 135 19.49 -3.06 13.58
C ASN A 135 19.84 -2.19 14.79
N PRO A 136 18.86 -1.80 15.61
CA PRO A 136 19.13 -0.90 16.73
C PRO A 136 20.11 -1.46 17.74
N ALA A 137 20.10 -2.77 17.98
CA ALA A 137 21.02 -3.39 18.92
C ALA A 137 22.48 -3.28 18.45
N GLU A 138 22.72 -3.43 17.16
CA GLU A 138 24.07 -3.27 16.62
C GLU A 138 24.53 -1.81 16.68
N MET A 139 23.61 -0.87 16.49
CA MET A 139 23.96 0.54 16.56
C MET A 139 24.30 0.98 17.98
N MET A 140 23.65 0.40 18.98
CA MET A 140 23.88 0.75 20.37
C MET A 140 25.12 0.07 20.94
N GLY A 141 25.53 -1.04 20.36
CA GLY A 141 26.71 -1.76 20.82
C GLY A 141 28.06 -1.19 20.37
N LYS A 142 28.01 -0.08 19.66
CA LYS A 142 29.24 0.61 19.23
C LYS A 142 29.47 1.90 20.03
#